data_a5f4883afe0b0b5e15f5997152b968d6
#
_entry.id   a5f4883afe0b0b5e15f5997152b968d6
#
_cell.length_a   1.000
_cell.length_b   1.000
_cell.length_c   1.000
_cell.angle_alpha   90.00
_cell.angle_beta   90.00
_cell.angle_gamma   90.00
#
_symmetry.space_group_name_H-M   'P 1'
#
loop_
_entity.id
_entity.type
_entity.pdbx_description
1 polymer ?
#
loop_
_entity_poly.entity_id
_entity_poly.type
_entity_poly.pdbx_seq_one_letter_code
_entity_poly.pdbx_strand_id
1 'polypeptide(L)'
;MVLIQLLLPTGAGGDPAITALAETRRELVDRFKGVTAYVRSPAKGLWTAPDGHTEADDAVMVEVTTDTFDRSWWRTYSATLAKRFAQDTIHVRALPVEMPDEGER
;
A
#
# COMPACT_ATOMS: atom_id res chain seq x y z
N MET A 1 10.33 -12.13 -9.57
CA MET A 1 9.46 -10.94 -9.54
C MET A 1 8.75 -10.86 -8.20
N VAL A 2 8.46 -9.68 -7.76
CA VAL A 2 7.89 -9.44 -6.43
C VAL A 2 6.63 -8.59 -6.57
N LEU A 3 5.60 -8.96 -5.85
CA LEU A 3 4.39 -8.17 -5.70
C LEU A 3 4.44 -7.48 -4.34
N ILE A 4 4.37 -6.16 -4.35
CA ILE A 4 4.36 -5.38 -3.13
C ILE A 4 2.96 -4.85 -2.93
N GLN A 5 2.41 -5.11 -1.75
CA GLN A 5 1.06 -4.69 -1.39
C GLN A 5 1.12 -3.66 -0.27
N LEU A 6 0.45 -2.55 -0.48
CA LEU A 6 0.30 -1.50 0.51
C LEU A 6 -1.16 -1.37 0.87
N LEU A 7 -1.45 -1.32 2.16
CA LEU A 7 -2.79 -0.98 2.62
C LEU A 7 -2.79 0.47 3.08
N LEU A 8 -3.52 1.29 2.36
CA LEU A 8 -3.58 2.73 2.63
C LEU A 8 -4.97 3.09 3.10
N PRO A 9 -5.09 3.83 4.20
CA PRO A 9 -6.40 4.23 4.69
C PRO A 9 -7.05 5.18 3.70
N THR A 10 -8.32 4.97 3.43
CA THR A 10 -9.09 5.90 2.62
C THR A 10 -9.56 7.09 3.46
N GLY A 11 -9.61 6.86 4.76
CA GLY A 11 -10.04 7.88 5.70
C GLY A 11 -11.53 8.19 5.61
N ALA A 12 -12.10 8.53 6.75
CA ALA A 12 -13.42 9.12 6.77
C ALA A 12 -13.32 10.62 6.48
N GLY A 13 -12.12 11.11 6.20
CA GLY A 13 -11.83 12.52 6.22
C GLY A 13 -11.94 13.26 4.92
N GLY A 14 -12.37 12.62 3.86
CA GLY A 14 -12.55 13.34 2.61
C GLY A 14 -11.25 13.85 1.99
N ASP A 15 -11.16 15.16 1.79
CA ASP A 15 -10.13 15.77 0.94
C ASP A 15 -8.67 15.43 1.29
N PRO A 16 -8.23 15.49 2.56
CA PRO A 16 -6.83 15.19 2.86
C PRO A 16 -6.43 13.76 2.51
N ALA A 17 -7.31 12.81 2.76
CA ALA A 17 -7.02 11.41 2.44
C ALA A 17 -7.01 11.18 0.94
N ILE A 18 -7.90 11.82 0.20
CA ILE A 18 -7.94 11.72 -1.26
C ILE A 18 -6.67 12.31 -1.86
N THR A 19 -6.23 13.46 -1.37
CA THR A 19 -5.02 14.10 -1.85
C THR A 19 -3.79 13.24 -1.56
N ALA A 20 -3.70 12.69 -0.34
CA ALA A 20 -2.58 11.84 0.04
C ALA A 20 -2.52 10.59 -0.83
N LEU A 21 -3.67 10.00 -1.14
CA LEU A 21 -3.71 8.81 -1.99
C LEU A 21 -3.28 9.12 -3.42
N ALA A 22 -3.76 10.23 -3.97
CA ALA A 22 -3.39 10.65 -5.32
C ALA A 22 -1.90 10.94 -5.42
N GLU A 23 -1.32 11.60 -4.44
CA GLU A 23 0.09 11.89 -4.39
C GLU A 23 0.93 10.61 -4.32
N THR A 24 0.50 9.67 -3.48
CA THR A 24 1.18 8.40 -3.34
C THR A 24 1.15 7.60 -4.64
N ARG A 25 0.00 7.55 -5.30
CA ARG A 25 -0.12 6.85 -6.58
C ARG A 25 0.80 7.46 -7.62
N ARG A 26 0.87 8.77 -7.69
CA ARG A 26 1.76 9.44 -8.65
C ARG A 26 3.21 9.10 -8.40
N GLU A 27 3.64 9.12 -7.15
CA GLU A 27 5.01 8.77 -6.80
C GLU A 27 5.34 7.33 -7.18
N LEU A 28 4.42 6.42 -6.94
CA LEU A 28 4.63 5.01 -7.27
C LEU A 28 4.63 4.77 -8.77
N VAL A 29 3.77 5.46 -9.51
CA VAL A 29 3.78 5.37 -10.98
C VAL A 29 5.08 5.89 -11.55
N ASP A 30 5.60 6.99 -11.02
CA ASP A 30 6.85 7.56 -11.49
C ASP A 30 8.04 6.65 -11.22
N ARG A 31 8.04 5.95 -10.09
CA ARG A 31 9.14 5.08 -9.73
C ARG A 31 8.99 3.66 -10.30
N PHE A 32 7.77 3.15 -10.30
CA PHE A 32 7.47 1.79 -10.73
C PHE A 32 6.44 1.84 -11.86
N LYS A 33 6.69 1.14 -12.94
CA LYS A 33 5.81 1.21 -14.11
C LYS A 33 4.62 0.27 -14.04
N GLY A 34 4.60 -0.64 -13.09
CA GLY A 34 3.53 -1.64 -12.99
C GLY A 34 2.63 -1.44 -11.78
N VAL A 35 2.18 -0.22 -11.54
CA VAL A 35 1.34 0.07 -10.38
C VAL A 35 -0.13 -0.21 -10.71
N THR A 36 -0.78 -0.97 -9.84
CA THR A 36 -2.20 -1.22 -9.89
C THR A 36 -2.83 -0.81 -8.55
N ALA A 37 -3.88 -0.04 -8.61
CA ALA A 37 -4.58 0.38 -7.41
C ALA A 37 -6.00 -0.18 -7.42
N TYR A 38 -6.37 -0.85 -6.34
CA TYR A 38 -7.70 -1.38 -6.14
C TYR A 38 -8.48 -0.42 -5.24
N VAL A 39 -9.12 0.56 -5.87
CA VAL A 39 -9.79 1.63 -5.13
C VAL A 39 -11.02 1.13 -4.39
N ARG A 40 -11.57 0.04 -4.83
CA ARG A 40 -12.83 -0.47 -4.29
C ARG A 40 -12.67 -1.79 -3.58
N SER A 41 -11.47 -2.21 -3.38
CA SER A 41 -11.26 -3.42 -2.64
C SER A 41 -11.78 -3.21 -1.23
N PRO A 42 -12.64 -4.06 -0.76
CA PRO A 42 -13.14 -3.95 0.60
C PRO A 42 -12.11 -4.50 1.57
N ALA A 43 -10.94 -3.96 1.57
CA ALA A 43 -10.01 -4.31 2.62
C ALA A 43 -10.48 -3.58 3.86
N LYS A 44 -11.41 -4.18 4.57
CA LYS A 44 -11.76 -3.73 5.90
C LYS A 44 -10.82 -4.43 6.85
N GLY A 45 -9.88 -3.68 7.37
CA GLY A 45 -9.03 -4.17 8.42
C GLY A 45 -9.79 -4.14 9.73
N LEU A 46 -9.92 -5.29 10.35
CA LEU A 46 -10.39 -5.37 11.73
C LEU A 46 -9.15 -5.52 12.59
N TRP A 47 -9.01 -4.65 13.57
CA TRP A 47 -7.88 -4.74 14.48
C TRP A 47 -8.31 -4.31 15.87
N THR A 48 -7.59 -4.82 16.86
CA THR A 48 -7.90 -4.53 18.26
C THR A 48 -6.97 -3.43 18.74
N ALA A 49 -7.56 -2.34 19.18
CA ALA A 49 -6.80 -1.22 19.73
C ALA A 49 -6.20 -1.59 21.08
N PRO A 50 -5.19 -0.84 21.57
CA PRO A 50 -4.57 -1.13 22.86
C PRO A 50 -5.53 -1.17 24.06
N ASP A 51 -6.65 -0.49 23.96
CA ASP A 51 -7.65 -0.49 25.02
C ASP A 51 -8.62 -1.67 24.94
N GLY A 52 -8.44 -2.56 23.98
CA GLY A 52 -9.23 -3.78 23.86
C GLY A 52 -10.41 -3.70 22.93
N HIS A 53 -10.78 -2.53 22.43
CA HIS A 53 -11.89 -2.49 21.47
C HIS A 53 -11.41 -2.81 20.06
N THR A 54 -12.34 -3.26 19.22
CA THR A 54 -12.05 -3.59 17.83
C THR A 54 -12.45 -2.44 16.93
N GLU A 55 -11.55 -2.08 16.04
CA GLU A 55 -11.80 -1.03 15.05
C GLU A 55 -11.84 -1.61 13.66
N ALA A 56 -12.62 -1.00 12.79
CA ALA A 56 -12.71 -1.36 11.39
C ALA A 56 -12.39 -0.12 10.56
N ASP A 57 -11.36 -0.21 9.76
CA ASP A 57 -10.96 0.88 8.88
C ASP A 57 -11.14 0.48 7.43
N ASP A 58 -11.63 1.41 6.64
CA ASP A 58 -11.64 1.23 5.20
C ASP A 58 -10.24 1.50 4.67
N ALA A 59 -9.83 0.66 3.75
CA ALA A 59 -8.50 0.77 3.17
C ALA A 59 -8.55 0.49 1.68
N VAL A 60 -7.57 1.05 0.98
CA VAL A 60 -7.31 0.76 -0.42
C VAL A 60 -6.07 -0.09 -0.48
N MET A 61 -6.11 -1.16 -1.25
CA MET A 61 -4.92 -1.93 -1.54
C MET A 61 -4.29 -1.41 -2.81
N VAL A 62 -3.02 -1.03 -2.72
CA VAL A 62 -2.21 -0.65 -3.88
C VAL A 62 -1.18 -1.74 -4.10
N GLU A 63 -1.07 -2.21 -5.32
CA GLU A 63 -0.11 -3.26 -5.66
C GLU A 63 0.91 -2.74 -6.65
N VAL A 64 2.16 -3.08 -6.39
CA VAL A 64 3.30 -2.74 -7.25
C VAL A 64 4.02 -4.02 -7.61
N THR A 65 4.24 -4.26 -8.89
CA THR A 65 5.04 -5.40 -9.35
C THR A 65 6.42 -4.88 -9.73
N THR A 66 7.46 -5.52 -9.20
CA THR A 66 8.83 -5.10 -9.43
C THR A 66 9.75 -6.30 -9.49
N ASP A 67 10.94 -6.13 -10.07
CA ASP A 67 11.90 -7.22 -10.18
C ASP A 67 12.49 -7.60 -8.83
N THR A 68 12.76 -6.62 -7.99
CA THR A 68 13.39 -6.83 -6.70
C THR A 68 12.68 -6.04 -5.62
N PHE A 69 12.89 -6.47 -4.39
CA PHE A 69 12.34 -5.77 -3.23
C PHE A 69 13.47 -5.04 -2.50
N ASP A 70 13.56 -3.74 -2.67
CA ASP A 70 14.53 -2.90 -1.97
C ASP A 70 14.01 -2.58 -0.58
N ARG A 71 14.40 -3.37 0.41
CA ARG A 71 13.91 -3.24 1.78
C ARG A 71 14.18 -1.86 2.36
N SER A 72 15.36 -1.31 2.08
CA SER A 72 15.75 -0.02 2.61
C SER A 72 14.87 1.10 2.08
N TRP A 73 14.64 1.09 0.78
CA TRP A 73 13.76 2.08 0.16
C TRP A 73 12.34 1.99 0.69
N TRP A 74 11.80 0.77 0.77
CA TRP A 74 10.43 0.58 1.24
C TRP A 74 10.27 0.91 2.72
N ARG A 75 11.30 0.67 3.53
CA ARG A 75 11.25 1.05 4.93
C ARG A 75 11.16 2.57 5.08
N THR A 76 11.96 3.30 4.32
CA THR A 76 11.93 4.76 4.34
C THR A 76 10.61 5.29 3.79
N TYR A 77 10.15 4.70 2.69
CA TYR A 77 8.91 5.15 2.06
C TYR A 77 7.69 4.87 2.96
N SER A 78 7.65 3.72 3.61
CA SER A 78 6.53 3.43 4.50
C SER A 78 6.47 4.39 5.69
N ALA A 79 7.62 4.84 6.18
CA ALA A 79 7.65 5.85 7.22
C ALA A 79 7.12 7.20 6.72
N THR A 80 7.44 7.54 5.48
CA THR A 80 6.90 8.74 4.83
C THR A 80 5.38 8.65 4.71
N LEU A 81 4.88 7.49 4.28
CA LEU A 81 3.45 7.27 4.13
C LEU A 81 2.73 7.29 5.48
N ALA A 82 3.34 6.75 6.51
CA ALA A 82 2.75 6.78 7.85
C ALA A 82 2.47 8.21 8.29
N LYS A 83 3.41 9.10 8.05
CA LYS A 83 3.22 10.52 8.35
C LYS A 83 2.16 11.15 7.46
N ARG A 84 2.22 10.86 6.16
CA ARG A 84 1.28 11.42 5.18
C ARG A 84 -0.17 11.06 5.49
N PHE A 85 -0.38 9.81 5.92
CA PHE A 85 -1.71 9.30 6.22
C PHE A 85 -2.07 9.37 7.70
N ALA A 86 -1.23 9.99 8.52
CA ALA A 86 -1.45 10.15 9.96
C ALA A 86 -1.69 8.80 10.65
N GLN A 87 -0.85 7.84 10.33
CA GLN A 87 -0.90 6.50 10.90
C GLN A 87 0.38 6.22 11.66
N ASP A 88 0.32 5.30 12.64
CA ASP A 88 1.53 4.87 13.32
C ASP A 88 2.42 4.07 12.39
N THR A 89 1.82 3.20 11.60
CA THR A 89 2.51 2.39 10.61
C THR A 89 1.64 2.22 9.38
N ILE A 90 2.28 1.96 8.26
CA ILE A 90 1.61 1.56 7.02
C ILE A 90 1.95 0.09 6.77
N HIS A 91 0.94 -0.71 6.52
CA HIS A 91 1.14 -2.11 6.21
C HIS A 91 1.68 -2.26 4.79
N VAL A 92 2.90 -2.77 4.68
CA VAL A 92 3.54 -3.05 3.39
C VAL A 92 4.09 -4.46 3.46
N ARG A 93 3.79 -5.26 2.46
CA ARG A 93 4.33 -6.61 2.38
C ARG A 93 4.69 -6.96 0.96
N ALA A 94 5.66 -7.88 0.82
CA ALA A 94 6.14 -8.33 -0.47
C ALA A 94 5.95 -9.83 -0.58
N LEU A 95 5.49 -10.27 -1.74
CA LEU A 95 5.27 -11.68 -2.03
C LEU A 95 5.99 -12.05 -3.32
N PRO A 96 6.60 -13.24 -3.40
CA PRO A 96 7.11 -13.71 -4.68
C PRO A 96 5.94 -14.01 -5.61
N VAL A 97 6.10 -13.67 -6.88
CA VAL A 97 5.10 -13.97 -7.90
C VAL A 97 5.78 -14.57 -9.12
N GLU A 98 5.05 -15.41 -9.80
CA GLU A 98 5.48 -15.99 -11.07
C GLU A 98 4.57 -15.45 -12.17
N MET A 99 5.20 -15.08 -13.29
CA MET A 99 4.47 -14.63 -14.46
C MET A 99 4.56 -15.71 -15.52
N PRO A 100 3.45 -16.09 -16.17
CA PRO A 100 3.48 -17.19 -17.14
C PRO A 100 4.49 -16.98 -18.26
N ASP A 101 4.67 -15.75 -18.69
CA ASP A 101 5.54 -15.44 -19.81
C ASP A 101 7.02 -15.57 -19.48
N GLU A 102 7.40 -15.48 -18.22
CA GLU A 102 8.80 -15.57 -17.82
C GLU A 102 9.37 -16.97 -17.96
N GLY A 103 8.53 -17.98 -17.79
CA GLY A 103 8.95 -19.36 -17.90
C GLY A 103 9.24 -19.82 -19.31
N GLU A 104 8.88 -19.04 -20.28
CA GLU A 104 9.01 -19.42 -21.70
C GLU A 104 10.27 -18.87 -22.36
N ARG A 105 11.08 -18.17 -21.63
CA ARG A 105 12.25 -17.50 -22.19
C ARG A 105 13.54 -18.29 -21.99
#